data_6d93e93f1b100a0b82369940f20d8e7e
#
_entry.id   6d93e93f1b100a0b82369940f20d8e7e
#
_cell.length_a   1.000
_cell.length_b   1.000
_cell.length_c   1.000
_cell.angle_alpha   90.00
_cell.angle_beta   90.00
_cell.angle_gamma   90.00
#
_symmetry.space_group_name_H-M   'P 1'
#
loop_
_entity.id
_entity.type
_entity.pdbx_description
1 polymer ?
#
loop_
_entity_poly.entity_id
_entity_poly.type
_entity_poly.pdbx_seq_one_letter_code
_entity_poly.pdbx_strand_id
1 'polypeptide(L)'
;MFNKIFNWLGSFNDPNTKRNLEYRADYYFNRIFFKRINSFYDDVNKQVLNNQITNSYAQFCPIEKVQFGDSFKSIQNLLGKHKFSYSNNNPDNLIQVLFYRIAIETYYSFVQFQFYNDKLYFIGIDNAKTMPTEKEKLLILNSILKNQLRTPVIKISDFKTVQDANENFIHLNDEINFSICFLDKQYLNNREQLSIALNPTFQ
;
A
#
# COMPACT_ATOMS: atom_id res chain seq x y z
N MET A 1 -27.58 23.48 20.09
CA MET A 1 -26.51 23.00 19.19
C MET A 1 -25.24 22.51 19.93
N PHE A 2 -25.06 22.89 21.18
CA PHE A 2 -23.89 22.50 22.01
C PHE A 2 -23.91 21.06 22.57
N ASN A 3 -25.06 20.45 22.76
CA ASN A 3 -25.19 19.12 23.35
C ASN A 3 -24.71 17.95 22.46
N LYS A 4 -24.53 18.15 21.14
CA LYS A 4 -24.04 17.12 20.24
C LYS A 4 -22.49 16.95 20.27
N ILE A 5 -21.78 17.99 20.68
CA ILE A 5 -20.31 17.98 20.77
C ILE A 5 -19.87 17.25 22.05
N PHE A 6 -20.59 17.42 23.15
CA PHE A 6 -20.27 16.74 24.42
C PHE A 6 -20.53 15.24 24.39
N ASN A 7 -21.55 14.78 23.67
CA ASN A 7 -21.80 13.35 23.49
C ASN A 7 -20.73 12.67 22.61
N TRP A 8 -20.05 13.42 21.73
CA TRP A 8 -18.94 12.87 20.94
C TRP A 8 -17.67 12.68 21.77
N LEU A 9 -17.37 13.57 22.71
CA LEU A 9 -16.23 13.44 23.63
C LEU A 9 -16.47 12.37 24.72
N GLY A 10 -17.71 12.14 25.14
CA GLY A 10 -18.06 11.08 26.09
C GLY A 10 -17.91 9.67 25.54
N SER A 11 -17.99 9.49 24.22
CA SER A 11 -17.87 8.17 23.60
C SER A 11 -16.43 7.62 23.55
N PHE A 12 -15.41 8.45 23.76
CA PHE A 12 -14.00 8.01 23.79
C PHE A 12 -13.62 7.23 25.07
N ASN A 13 -14.38 7.39 26.16
CA ASN A 13 -14.15 6.67 27.41
C ASN A 13 -15.02 5.40 27.58
N ASP A 14 -15.90 5.11 26.61
CA ASP A 14 -16.66 3.87 26.61
C ASP A 14 -15.72 2.68 26.31
N PRO A 15 -15.63 1.68 27.21
CA PRO A 15 -14.80 0.48 27.02
C PRO A 15 -15.10 -0.25 25.69
N ASN A 16 -16.34 -0.21 25.23
CA ASN A 16 -16.74 -0.80 23.96
C ASN A 16 -16.17 -0.01 22.77
N THR A 17 -16.09 1.31 22.86
CA THR A 17 -15.50 2.15 21.82
C THR A 17 -13.99 1.94 21.74
N LYS A 18 -13.32 1.85 22.90
CA LYS A 18 -11.88 1.55 22.98
C LYS A 18 -11.58 0.15 22.42
N ARG A 19 -12.35 -0.86 22.83
CA ARG A 19 -12.23 -2.24 22.34
C ARG A 19 -12.49 -2.32 20.82
N ASN A 20 -13.45 -1.58 20.30
CA ASN A 20 -13.71 -1.49 18.86
C ASN A 20 -12.57 -0.80 18.09
N LEU A 21 -11.91 0.19 18.67
CA LEU A 21 -10.74 0.85 18.07
C LEU A 21 -9.53 -0.08 18.06
N GLU A 22 -9.27 -0.81 19.15
CA GLU A 22 -8.21 -1.81 19.24
C GLU A 22 -8.47 -2.95 18.24
N TYR A 23 -9.69 -3.48 18.17
CA TYR A 23 -10.07 -4.51 17.21
C TYR A 23 -9.94 -4.03 15.76
N ARG A 24 -10.25 -2.76 15.46
CA ARG A 24 -10.05 -2.17 14.15
C ARG A 24 -8.57 -1.98 13.84
N ALA A 25 -7.78 -1.56 14.82
CA ALA A 25 -6.33 -1.46 14.67
C ALA A 25 -5.75 -2.85 14.35
N ASP A 26 -6.06 -3.87 15.14
CA ASP A 26 -5.61 -5.25 14.92
C ASP A 26 -6.02 -5.78 13.53
N TYR A 27 -7.24 -5.48 13.09
CA TYR A 27 -7.72 -5.87 11.78
C TYR A 27 -6.90 -5.24 10.66
N TYR A 28 -6.57 -3.95 10.76
CA TYR A 28 -5.72 -3.28 9.78
C TYR A 28 -4.26 -3.70 9.91
N PHE A 29 -3.73 -3.85 11.14
CA PHE A 29 -2.37 -4.31 11.39
C PHE A 29 -2.11 -5.72 10.84
N ASN A 30 -3.06 -6.63 10.94
CA ASN A 30 -2.94 -7.97 10.36
C ASN A 30 -2.98 -7.98 8.83
N ARG A 31 -3.53 -6.93 8.21
CA ARG A 31 -3.55 -6.72 6.75
C ARG A 31 -2.37 -5.90 6.25
N ILE A 32 -1.57 -5.34 7.16
CA ILE A 32 -0.42 -4.53 6.78
C ILE A 32 0.62 -5.39 6.09
N PHE A 33 1.00 -4.96 4.91
CA PHE A 33 2.10 -5.52 4.14
C PHE A 33 3.45 -5.50 4.87
N PHE A 34 3.58 -4.89 6.05
CA PHE A 34 4.82 -4.81 6.82
C PHE A 34 5.53 -6.16 7.00
N LYS A 35 4.79 -7.21 7.32
CA LYS A 35 5.37 -8.55 7.46
C LYS A 35 5.80 -9.16 6.12
N ARG A 36 5.27 -8.65 5.00
CA ARG A 36 5.50 -9.16 3.65
C ARG A 36 6.42 -8.26 2.83
N ILE A 37 6.63 -7.01 3.22
CA ILE A 37 7.48 -6.07 2.48
C ILE A 37 8.87 -6.65 2.24
N ASN A 38 9.48 -7.26 3.24
CA ASN A 38 10.78 -7.89 3.07
C ASN A 38 10.75 -8.99 2.00
N SER A 39 9.71 -9.83 1.96
CA SER A 39 9.58 -10.84 0.91
C SER A 39 9.40 -10.22 -0.47
N PHE A 40 8.61 -9.15 -0.61
CA PHE A 40 8.48 -8.43 -1.88
C PHE A 40 9.81 -7.87 -2.37
N TYR A 41 10.62 -7.31 -1.46
CA TYR A 41 11.94 -6.83 -1.83
C TYR A 41 12.88 -7.95 -2.25
N ASP A 42 12.86 -9.05 -1.54
CA ASP A 42 13.65 -10.23 -1.89
C ASP A 42 13.25 -10.76 -3.27
N ASP A 43 11.96 -10.80 -3.56
CA ASP A 43 11.44 -11.24 -4.85
C ASP A 43 11.78 -10.25 -5.97
N VAL A 44 11.60 -8.94 -5.75
CA VAL A 44 12.00 -7.92 -6.72
C VAL A 44 13.50 -7.96 -6.98
N ASN A 45 14.34 -7.99 -5.94
CA ASN A 45 15.79 -8.08 -6.08
C ASN A 45 16.21 -9.34 -6.83
N LYS A 46 15.61 -10.48 -6.54
CA LYS A 46 15.88 -11.73 -7.24
C LYS A 46 15.54 -11.62 -8.72
N GLN A 47 14.42 -10.98 -9.05
CA GLN A 47 14.03 -10.78 -10.46
C GLN A 47 14.95 -9.78 -11.16
N VAL A 48 15.38 -8.72 -10.49
CA VAL A 48 16.38 -7.76 -11.01
C VAL A 48 17.69 -8.47 -11.32
N LEU A 49 18.23 -9.25 -10.37
CA LEU A 49 19.48 -9.99 -10.53
C LEU A 49 19.41 -11.03 -11.67
N ASN A 50 18.23 -11.60 -11.90
CA ASN A 50 18.02 -12.60 -12.95
C ASN A 50 17.62 -12.00 -14.31
N ASN A 51 17.63 -10.67 -14.45
CA ASN A 51 17.13 -9.94 -15.63
C ASN A 51 15.69 -10.33 -16.02
N GLN A 52 14.85 -10.64 -15.04
CA GLN A 52 13.46 -11.05 -15.22
C GLN A 52 12.48 -9.88 -15.05
N ILE A 53 12.90 -8.66 -15.36
CA ILE A 53 12.09 -7.45 -15.29
C ILE A 53 11.69 -6.99 -16.70
N THR A 54 10.52 -6.34 -16.74
CA THR A 54 10.04 -5.66 -17.94
C THR A 54 10.14 -4.15 -17.74
N ASN A 55 10.73 -3.44 -18.67
CA ASN A 55 10.84 -1.98 -18.58
C ASN A 55 9.58 -1.33 -19.14
N SER A 56 9.03 -0.37 -18.39
CA SER A 56 7.99 0.55 -18.86
C SER A 56 8.61 1.92 -19.16
N TYR A 57 8.11 2.57 -20.21
CA TYR A 57 8.52 3.94 -20.53
C TYR A 57 7.66 5.00 -19.82
N ALA A 58 6.56 4.59 -19.20
CA ALA A 58 5.69 5.47 -18.46
C ALA A 58 6.11 5.52 -16.98
N GLN A 59 6.04 6.70 -16.39
CA GLN A 59 6.16 6.86 -14.94
C GLN A 59 4.93 6.22 -14.27
N PHE A 60 5.12 5.49 -13.19
CA PHE A 60 4.02 4.87 -12.47
C PHE A 60 3.20 5.91 -11.72
N CYS A 61 1.90 5.87 -11.97
CA CYS A 61 0.89 6.67 -11.28
C CYS A 61 -0.28 5.72 -10.94
N PRO A 62 -0.17 4.91 -9.88
CA PRO A 62 -1.17 3.88 -9.55
C PRO A 62 -2.53 4.48 -9.16
N ILE A 63 -2.53 5.71 -8.68
CA ILE A 63 -3.70 6.51 -8.36
C ILE A 63 -3.45 7.90 -8.92
N GLU A 64 -4.44 8.46 -9.59
CA GLU A 64 -4.33 9.77 -10.23
C GLU A 64 -3.79 10.84 -9.28
N LYS A 65 -2.76 11.56 -9.71
CA LYS A 65 -2.07 12.62 -8.96
C LYS A 65 -1.28 12.16 -7.73
N VAL A 66 -1.09 10.87 -7.52
CA VAL A 66 -0.24 10.34 -6.45
C VAL A 66 1.12 9.98 -7.00
N GLN A 67 2.20 10.47 -6.37
CA GLN A 67 3.57 10.21 -6.78
C GLN A 67 4.42 9.76 -5.58
N PHE A 68 5.46 8.97 -5.83
CA PHE A 68 6.47 8.71 -4.82
C PHE A 68 7.15 10.00 -4.37
N GLY A 69 7.42 10.11 -3.06
CA GLY A 69 7.91 11.32 -2.44
C GLY A 69 6.83 12.27 -1.93
N ASP A 70 5.57 12.07 -2.30
CA ASP A 70 4.45 12.85 -1.73
C ASP A 70 4.41 12.73 -0.21
N SER A 71 4.02 13.82 0.47
CA SER A 71 3.87 13.83 1.93
C SER A 71 2.59 13.14 2.38
N PHE A 72 2.59 12.68 3.63
CA PHE A 72 1.40 12.11 4.28
C PHE A 72 0.19 13.06 4.19
N LYS A 73 0.42 14.34 4.48
CA LYS A 73 -0.63 15.37 4.42
C LYS A 73 -1.13 15.63 2.99
N SER A 74 -0.24 15.59 2.00
CA SER A 74 -0.60 15.74 0.58
C SER A 74 -1.58 14.64 0.16
N ILE A 75 -1.27 13.38 0.48
CA ILE A 75 -2.14 12.24 0.18
C ILE A 75 -3.48 12.34 0.92
N GLN A 76 -3.49 12.76 2.19
CA GLN A 76 -4.74 12.98 2.92
C GLN A 76 -5.61 14.08 2.29
N ASN A 77 -4.99 15.16 1.86
CA ASN A 77 -5.73 16.27 1.21
C ASN A 77 -6.30 15.82 -0.14
N LEU A 78 -5.55 15.03 -0.90
CA LEU A 78 -5.96 14.54 -2.22
C LEU A 78 -7.10 13.51 -2.13
N LEU A 79 -6.97 12.53 -1.23
CA LEU A 79 -7.89 11.38 -1.16
C LEU A 79 -8.99 11.54 -0.09
N GLY A 80 -8.89 12.56 0.76
CA GLY A 80 -9.86 12.85 1.79
C GLY A 80 -9.76 11.87 2.99
N LYS A 81 -10.92 11.51 3.55
CA LYS A 81 -10.99 10.73 4.80
C LYS A 81 -10.53 9.29 4.61
N HIS A 82 -9.43 8.93 5.26
CA HIS A 82 -8.92 7.55 5.33
C HIS A 82 -9.75 6.67 6.28
N LYS A 83 -9.61 5.37 6.14
CA LYS A 83 -10.27 4.37 7.03
C LYS A 83 -9.48 4.13 8.31
N PHE A 84 -8.16 4.13 8.21
CA PHE A 84 -7.24 3.95 9.32
C PHE A 84 -5.91 4.64 9.01
N SER A 85 -5.22 5.09 10.04
CA SER A 85 -3.85 5.59 9.95
C SER A 85 -3.02 5.11 11.12
N TYR A 86 -1.74 4.95 10.89
CA TYR A 86 -0.75 4.59 11.90
C TYR A 86 0.47 5.51 11.81
N SER A 87 1.10 5.78 12.93
CA SER A 87 2.40 6.43 13.03
C SER A 87 3.18 5.79 14.18
N ASN A 88 4.46 5.50 13.98
CA ASN A 88 5.34 5.00 15.05
C ASN A 88 5.80 6.11 16.01
N ASN A 89 5.49 7.39 15.70
CA ASN A 89 5.85 8.57 16.50
C ASN A 89 7.37 8.69 16.79
N ASN A 90 8.23 8.04 16.01
CA ASN A 90 9.66 8.14 16.15
C ASN A 90 10.19 9.23 15.20
N PRO A 91 10.69 10.38 15.70
CA PRO A 91 11.11 11.49 14.84
C PRO A 91 12.33 11.17 13.97
N ASP A 92 13.21 10.26 14.41
CA ASP A 92 14.42 9.90 13.66
C ASP A 92 14.14 8.92 12.54
N ASN A 93 13.10 8.09 12.73
CA ASN A 93 12.68 7.06 11.78
C ASN A 93 11.15 7.04 11.71
N LEU A 94 10.54 8.13 11.28
CA LEU A 94 9.11 8.30 11.23
C LEU A 94 8.51 7.41 10.15
N ILE A 95 7.73 6.42 10.58
CA ILE A 95 6.92 5.60 9.69
C ILE A 95 5.46 5.95 9.89
N GLN A 96 4.78 6.25 8.81
CA GLN A 96 3.37 6.53 8.79
C GLN A 96 2.68 5.68 7.73
N VAL A 97 1.43 5.32 7.99
CA VAL A 97 0.63 4.50 7.08
C VAL A 97 -0.77 5.08 6.98
N LEU A 98 -1.29 5.14 5.78
CA LEU A 98 -2.69 5.46 5.49
C LEU A 98 -3.38 4.29 4.82
N PHE A 99 -4.60 3.98 5.24
CA PHE A 99 -5.46 2.99 4.63
C PHE A 99 -6.71 3.62 4.06
N TYR A 100 -6.98 3.30 2.80
CA TYR A 100 -8.20 3.65 2.12
C TYR A 100 -8.92 2.39 1.64
N ARG A 101 -10.21 2.52 1.44
CA ARG A 101 -11.01 1.56 0.69
C ARG A 101 -11.47 2.25 -0.58
N ILE A 102 -10.95 1.81 -1.71
CA ILE A 102 -11.18 2.43 -3.03
C ILE A 102 -11.89 1.42 -3.91
N ALA A 103 -12.84 1.88 -4.70
CA ALA A 103 -13.45 1.07 -5.75
C ALA A 103 -12.52 1.10 -6.97
N ILE A 104 -12.14 -0.08 -7.46
CA ILE A 104 -11.42 -0.29 -8.71
C ILE A 104 -12.34 -1.14 -9.58
N GLU A 105 -12.83 -0.56 -10.66
CA GLU A 105 -13.93 -1.13 -11.45
C GLU A 105 -15.16 -1.44 -10.56
N THR A 106 -15.61 -2.68 -10.54
CA THR A 106 -16.74 -3.13 -9.71
C THR A 106 -16.30 -3.69 -8.35
N TYR A 107 -15.00 -3.68 -8.05
CA TYR A 107 -14.44 -4.30 -6.85
C TYR A 107 -13.94 -3.27 -5.87
N TYR A 108 -14.13 -3.54 -4.58
CA TYR A 108 -13.47 -2.77 -3.53
C TYR A 108 -12.07 -3.33 -3.28
N SER A 109 -11.11 -2.43 -3.21
CA SER A 109 -9.74 -2.74 -2.85
C SER A 109 -9.33 -1.95 -1.62
N PHE A 110 -8.49 -2.55 -0.79
CA PHE A 110 -7.80 -1.84 0.28
C PHE A 110 -6.50 -1.30 -0.29
N VAL A 111 -6.30 0.00 -0.15
CA VAL A 111 -5.09 0.67 -0.59
C VAL A 111 -4.34 1.17 0.61
N GLN A 112 -3.09 0.79 0.69
CA GLN A 112 -2.17 1.17 1.73
C GLN A 112 -1.07 2.06 1.16
N PHE A 113 -0.88 3.22 1.77
CA PHE A 113 0.22 4.13 1.50
C PHE A 113 1.17 4.10 2.70
N GLN A 114 2.46 3.91 2.46
CA GLN A 114 3.47 3.95 3.51
C GLN A 114 4.46 5.06 3.26
N PHE A 115 4.78 5.79 4.33
CA PHE A 115 5.66 6.94 4.33
C PHE A 115 6.82 6.70 5.27
N TYR A 116 8.01 7.09 4.82
CA TYR A 116 9.20 7.14 5.63
C TYR A 116 9.71 8.59 5.65
N ASN A 117 9.84 9.16 6.84
CA ASN A 117 10.19 10.57 7.03
C ASN A 117 9.34 11.49 6.15
N ASP A 118 8.01 11.30 6.23
CA ASP A 118 6.98 12.05 5.49
C ASP A 118 7.07 11.92 3.95
N LYS A 119 7.74 10.91 3.41
CA LYS A 119 7.83 10.64 1.97
C LYS A 119 7.21 9.31 1.62
N LEU A 120 6.26 9.31 0.68
CA LEU A 120 5.63 8.11 0.15
C LEU A 120 6.67 7.24 -0.57
N TYR A 121 6.79 5.98 -0.16
CA TYR A 121 7.73 5.04 -0.76
C TYR A 121 7.09 3.71 -1.19
N PHE A 122 5.89 3.42 -0.69
CA PHE A 122 5.21 2.16 -0.97
C PHE A 122 3.71 2.39 -1.11
N ILE A 123 3.12 1.75 -2.12
CA ILE A 123 1.67 1.67 -2.29
C ILE A 123 1.31 0.19 -2.48
N GLY A 124 0.49 -0.34 -1.59
CA GLY A 124 -0.06 -1.69 -1.70
C GLY A 124 -1.55 -1.66 -2.01
N ILE A 125 -1.96 -2.41 -3.00
CA ILE A 125 -3.37 -2.57 -3.38
C ILE A 125 -3.73 -4.03 -3.16
N ASP A 126 -4.61 -4.29 -2.19
CA ASP A 126 -5.11 -5.62 -1.86
C ASP A 126 -6.58 -5.74 -2.26
N ASN A 127 -6.93 -6.80 -2.95
CA ASN A 127 -8.32 -7.04 -3.29
C ASN A 127 -9.10 -7.43 -2.02
N ALA A 128 -10.24 -6.75 -1.78
CA ALA A 128 -11.09 -7.06 -0.64
C ALA A 128 -11.78 -8.44 -0.75
N LYS A 129 -11.84 -9.01 -1.96
CA LYS A 129 -12.40 -10.34 -2.20
C LYS A 129 -11.34 -11.41 -1.90
N THR A 130 -11.68 -12.34 -1.03
CA THR A 130 -10.88 -13.54 -0.81
C THR A 130 -10.94 -14.43 -2.04
N MET A 131 -9.79 -14.86 -2.57
CA MET A 131 -9.66 -15.76 -3.72
C MET A 131 -10.41 -15.25 -5.00
N PRO A 132 -9.99 -14.12 -5.57
CA PRO A 132 -10.54 -13.67 -6.85
C PRO A 132 -10.20 -14.66 -7.96
N THR A 133 -11.13 -14.81 -8.92
CA THR A 133 -10.89 -15.61 -10.13
C THR A 133 -9.82 -14.96 -11.01
N GLU A 134 -9.20 -15.73 -11.90
CA GLU A 134 -8.20 -15.22 -12.87
C GLU A 134 -8.73 -14.02 -13.67
N LYS A 135 -9.99 -14.10 -14.12
CA LYS A 135 -10.65 -13.01 -14.85
C LYS A 135 -10.77 -11.74 -14.01
N GLU A 136 -11.11 -11.85 -12.74
CA GLU A 136 -11.22 -10.73 -11.81
C GLU A 136 -9.84 -10.10 -11.52
N LYS A 137 -8.83 -10.94 -11.33
CA LYS A 137 -7.44 -10.47 -11.15
C LYS A 137 -6.95 -9.67 -12.37
N LEU A 138 -7.18 -10.21 -13.57
CA LEU A 138 -6.81 -9.54 -14.82
C LEU A 138 -7.56 -8.22 -15.02
N LEU A 139 -8.85 -8.17 -14.68
CA LEU A 139 -9.62 -6.93 -14.76
C LEU A 139 -9.04 -5.85 -13.84
N ILE A 140 -8.76 -6.19 -12.58
CA ILE A 140 -8.19 -5.26 -11.60
C ILE A 140 -6.79 -4.82 -12.04
N LEU A 141 -5.93 -5.77 -12.42
CA LEU A 141 -4.56 -5.47 -12.85
C LEU A 141 -4.54 -4.54 -14.05
N ASN A 142 -5.30 -4.89 -15.10
CA ASN A 142 -5.33 -4.09 -16.32
C ASN A 142 -5.98 -2.72 -16.12
N SER A 143 -6.96 -2.60 -15.21
CA SER A 143 -7.53 -1.30 -14.84
C SER A 143 -6.50 -0.38 -14.18
N ILE A 144 -5.69 -0.92 -13.25
CA ILE A 144 -4.64 -0.16 -12.58
C ILE A 144 -3.51 0.20 -13.55
N LEU A 145 -3.15 -0.71 -14.47
CA LEU A 145 -2.01 -0.56 -15.36
C LEU A 145 -2.35 0.05 -16.73
N LYS A 146 -3.62 0.39 -16.97
CA LYS A 146 -4.15 0.84 -18.25
C LYS A 146 -3.31 1.90 -18.97
N ASN A 147 -2.74 2.84 -18.20
CA ASN A 147 -1.95 3.94 -18.74
C ASN A 147 -0.43 3.72 -18.59
N GLN A 148 -0.02 2.57 -18.11
CA GLN A 148 1.35 2.29 -17.70
C GLN A 148 2.01 1.20 -18.54
N LEU A 149 1.20 0.31 -19.12
CA LEU A 149 1.66 -0.72 -20.03
C LEU A 149 1.08 -0.49 -21.43
N ARG A 150 1.90 -0.74 -22.47
CA ARG A 150 1.48 -0.64 -23.88
C ARG A 150 0.44 -1.69 -24.26
N THR A 151 0.56 -2.87 -23.67
CA THR A 151 -0.31 -4.01 -23.94
C THR A 151 -0.91 -4.52 -22.64
N PRO A 152 -2.20 -4.90 -22.64
CA PRO A 152 -2.83 -5.48 -21.46
C PRO A 152 -2.18 -6.82 -21.11
N VAL A 153 -2.17 -7.14 -19.81
CA VAL A 153 -1.79 -8.45 -19.31
C VAL A 153 -2.88 -9.46 -19.69
N ILE A 154 -2.49 -10.57 -20.32
CA ILE A 154 -3.43 -11.60 -20.80
C ILE A 154 -3.55 -12.74 -19.76
N LYS A 155 -2.46 -13.08 -19.07
CA LYS A 155 -2.42 -14.08 -18.01
C LYS A 155 -1.64 -13.54 -16.83
N ILE A 156 -2.12 -13.81 -15.61
CA ILE A 156 -1.42 -13.40 -14.38
C ILE A 156 -0.04 -14.06 -14.29
N SER A 157 0.07 -15.33 -14.65
CA SER A 157 1.34 -16.07 -14.66
C SER A 157 2.43 -15.46 -15.55
N ASP A 158 2.03 -14.69 -16.57
CA ASP A 158 2.96 -14.07 -17.51
C ASP A 158 3.41 -12.69 -17.04
N PHE A 159 2.80 -12.16 -15.96
CA PHE A 159 3.19 -10.87 -15.41
C PHE A 159 4.55 -10.98 -14.72
N LYS A 160 5.45 -10.17 -15.18
CA LYS A 160 6.78 -9.98 -14.55
C LYS A 160 6.78 -8.68 -13.78
N THR A 161 7.72 -8.55 -12.84
CA THR A 161 7.98 -7.26 -12.21
C THR A 161 8.31 -6.23 -13.28
N VAL A 162 7.63 -5.10 -13.24
CA VAL A 162 7.81 -4.00 -14.19
C VAL A 162 8.58 -2.87 -13.52
N GLN A 163 9.56 -2.32 -14.22
CA GLN A 163 10.32 -1.15 -13.79
C GLN A 163 9.96 0.06 -14.66
N ASP A 164 9.72 1.21 -14.03
CA ASP A 164 9.46 2.46 -14.75
C ASP A 164 10.73 3.24 -15.12
N ALA A 165 10.56 4.36 -15.81
CA ALA A 165 11.67 5.22 -16.21
C ALA A 165 12.43 5.85 -15.02
N ASN A 166 11.81 5.90 -13.83
CA ASN A 166 12.41 6.39 -12.58
C ASN A 166 12.98 5.26 -11.73
N GLU A 167 13.02 4.03 -12.29
CA GLU A 167 13.48 2.82 -11.62
C GLU A 167 12.60 2.39 -10.43
N ASN A 168 11.34 2.82 -10.40
CA ASN A 168 10.36 2.30 -9.46
C ASN A 168 9.79 0.98 -9.98
N PHE A 169 9.26 0.15 -9.07
CA PHE A 169 8.82 -1.19 -9.41
C PHE A 169 7.32 -1.40 -9.17
N ILE A 170 6.71 -2.19 -10.05
CA ILE A 170 5.42 -2.82 -9.83
C ILE A 170 5.65 -4.32 -9.67
N HIS A 171 5.19 -4.85 -8.56
CA HIS A 171 5.26 -6.27 -8.25
C HIS A 171 3.87 -6.83 -7.96
N LEU A 172 3.61 -8.04 -8.43
CA LEU A 172 2.37 -8.76 -8.23
C LEU A 172 2.60 -9.91 -7.28
N ASN A 173 1.78 -10.01 -6.23
CA ASN A 173 1.69 -11.20 -5.41
C ASN A 173 0.36 -11.90 -5.69
N ASP A 174 0.43 -13.14 -6.13
CA ASP A 174 -0.70 -14.00 -6.48
C ASP A 174 -0.72 -15.31 -5.67
N GLU A 175 -0.19 -15.32 -4.46
CA GLU A 175 -0.20 -16.51 -3.62
C GLU A 175 -1.60 -16.74 -3.00
N ILE A 176 -1.79 -16.35 -1.72
CA ILE A 176 -3.07 -16.52 -1.00
C ILE A 176 -4.00 -15.33 -1.24
N ASN A 177 -3.44 -14.13 -1.28
CA ASN A 177 -4.17 -12.89 -1.53
C ASN A 177 -3.59 -12.22 -2.77
N PHE A 178 -4.48 -11.88 -3.71
CA PHE A 178 -4.08 -11.11 -4.88
C PHE A 178 -3.79 -9.67 -4.48
N SER A 179 -2.56 -9.24 -4.67
CA SER A 179 -2.14 -7.87 -4.36
C SER A 179 -1.14 -7.33 -5.37
N ILE A 180 -1.19 -6.02 -5.58
CA ILE A 180 -0.31 -5.27 -6.47
C ILE A 180 0.45 -4.27 -5.62
N CYS A 181 1.77 -4.29 -5.71
CA CYS A 181 2.65 -3.43 -4.94
C CYS A 181 3.43 -2.50 -5.87
N PHE A 182 3.50 -1.23 -5.49
CA PHE A 182 4.33 -0.22 -6.13
C PHE A 182 5.39 0.21 -5.14
N LEU A 183 6.64 0.22 -5.58
CA LEU A 183 7.83 0.37 -4.75
C LEU A 183 8.72 1.47 -5.32
N ASP A 184 9.08 2.43 -4.49
CA ASP A 184 10.10 3.43 -4.84
C ASP A 184 11.49 2.77 -4.87
N LYS A 185 12.31 3.12 -5.86
CA LYS A 185 13.71 2.65 -5.96
C LYS A 185 14.56 2.96 -4.74
N GLN A 186 14.34 4.12 -4.12
CA GLN A 186 15.11 4.55 -2.95
C GLN A 186 14.91 3.62 -1.76
N TYR A 187 13.78 2.95 -1.72
CA TYR A 187 13.53 1.98 -0.67
C TYR A 187 14.46 0.76 -0.78
N LEU A 188 14.73 0.26 -1.97
CA LEU A 188 15.69 -0.84 -2.15
C LEU A 188 17.07 -0.48 -1.59
N ASN A 189 17.46 0.79 -1.73
CA ASN A 189 18.75 1.29 -1.27
C ASN A 189 18.80 1.52 0.26
N ASN A 190 17.64 1.78 0.90
CA ASN A 190 17.54 2.09 2.33
C ASN A 190 16.94 0.95 3.16
N ARG A 191 16.95 -0.27 2.64
CA ARG A 191 16.29 -1.46 3.21
C ARG A 191 16.64 -1.72 4.68
N GLU A 192 17.92 -1.60 5.05
CA GLU A 192 18.36 -1.87 6.42
C GLU A 192 17.76 -0.90 7.42
N GLN A 193 17.74 0.39 7.09
CA GLN A 193 17.16 1.42 7.96
C GLN A 193 15.65 1.23 8.12
N LEU A 194 14.96 0.85 7.05
CA LEU A 194 13.53 0.61 7.06
C LEU A 194 13.15 -0.70 7.76
N SER A 195 13.97 -1.74 7.67
CA SER A 195 13.72 -3.00 8.40
C SER A 195 13.83 -2.83 9.91
N ILE A 196 14.75 -1.99 10.38
CA ILE A 196 14.88 -1.61 11.79
C ILE A 196 13.66 -0.82 12.25
N ALA A 197 13.22 0.13 11.43
CA ALA A 197 12.07 0.98 11.74
C ALA A 197 10.72 0.23 11.67
N LEU A 198 10.63 -0.84 10.86
CA LEU A 198 9.44 -1.66 10.68
C LEU A 198 9.31 -2.81 11.69
N ASN A 199 10.35 -3.12 12.44
CA ASN A 199 10.32 -4.05 13.57
C ASN A 199 10.29 -3.28 14.90
N PRO A 200 9.23 -2.57 15.24
CA PRO A 200 9.08 -2.07 16.58
C PRO A 200 8.96 -3.31 17.47
N THR A 201 9.96 -3.57 18.29
CA THR A 201 9.75 -4.37 19.49
C THR A 201 8.60 -3.68 20.21
N PHE A 202 7.43 -4.29 20.17
CA PHE A 202 6.29 -3.87 20.99
C PHE A 202 6.75 -4.04 22.45
N GLN A 203 7.23 -2.96 23.04
CA GLN A 203 7.39 -2.80 24.48
C GLN A 203 6.09 -2.27 25.08
#